data_13d3e917168a1ac0949e902eaadf0b6c
#
_entry.id   13d3e917168a1ac0949e902eaadf0b6c
#
_cell.length_a   1.000
_cell.length_b   1.000
_cell.length_c   1.000
_cell.angle_alpha   90.00
_cell.angle_beta   90.00
_cell.angle_gamma   90.00
#
_symmetry.space_group_name_H-M   'P 1'
#
loop_
_entity.id
_entity.type
_entity.pdbx_description
1 polymer ?
#
loop_
_entity_poly.entity_id
_entity_poly.type
_entity_poly.pdbx_seq_one_letter_code
_entity_poly.pdbx_strand_id
1 'polypeptide(L)'
;ATIFSKIASGEIPSYKITEDDRFFSFLDINPVAPGHVLVIPKREVDYIFDLEDEELAAMQLFAKRIAKAIGKAMPCRKVGQCVIGLEVPHAHIHLVPM
;
A
#
# COMPACT_ATOMS: atom_id res chain seq x y z
N ALA A 1 -10.96 -12.27 8.05
CA ALA A 1 -10.15 -11.74 6.94
C ALA A 1 -10.70 -10.41 6.47
N THR A 2 -9.83 -9.43 6.26
CA THR A 2 -10.22 -8.13 5.73
C THR A 2 -10.36 -8.19 4.20
N ILE A 3 -10.97 -7.14 3.62
CA ILE A 3 -11.01 -7.02 2.15
C ILE A 3 -9.58 -6.97 1.59
N PHE A 4 -8.63 -6.37 2.31
CA PHE A 4 -7.24 -6.26 1.84
C PHE A 4 -6.52 -7.61 1.89
N SER A 5 -6.77 -8.44 2.91
CA SER A 5 -6.18 -9.79 2.93
C SER A 5 -6.74 -10.65 1.80
N LYS A 6 -7.99 -10.46 1.43
CA LYS A 6 -8.61 -11.16 0.29
C LYS A 6 -8.04 -10.66 -1.03
N ILE A 7 -7.73 -9.37 -1.15
CA ILE A 7 -7.06 -8.82 -2.32
C ILE A 7 -5.65 -9.39 -2.44
N ALA A 8 -4.90 -9.43 -1.35
CA ALA A 8 -3.53 -9.94 -1.36
C ALA A 8 -3.46 -11.43 -1.73
N SER A 9 -4.47 -12.21 -1.35
CA SER A 9 -4.54 -13.64 -1.68
C SER A 9 -5.06 -13.91 -3.10
N GLY A 10 -5.57 -12.89 -3.80
CA GLY A 10 -6.17 -13.05 -5.11
C GLY A 10 -7.63 -13.44 -5.09
N GLU A 11 -8.23 -13.58 -3.92
CA GLU A 11 -9.64 -13.94 -3.77
C GLU A 11 -10.56 -12.84 -4.32
N ILE A 12 -10.16 -11.58 -4.15
CA ILE A 12 -10.84 -10.42 -4.72
C ILE A 12 -9.90 -9.81 -5.76
N PRO A 13 -10.36 -9.56 -7.00
CA PRO A 13 -9.52 -8.97 -8.02
C PRO A 13 -9.13 -7.52 -7.68
N SER A 14 -7.95 -7.13 -8.10
CA SER A 14 -7.42 -5.77 -7.91
C SER A 14 -6.50 -5.41 -9.05
N TYR A 15 -6.16 -4.13 -9.16
CA TYR A 15 -5.15 -3.67 -10.10
C TYR A 15 -3.78 -3.71 -9.41
N LYS A 16 -3.20 -4.91 -9.36
CA LYS A 16 -1.91 -5.14 -8.71
C LYS A 16 -0.79 -4.35 -9.38
N ILE A 17 0.04 -3.70 -8.56
CA ILE A 17 1.26 -3.04 -9.03
C ILE A 17 2.44 -4.01 -8.93
N THR A 18 2.77 -4.43 -7.71
CA THR A 18 3.81 -5.45 -7.48
C THR A 18 3.63 -6.04 -6.09
N GLU A 19 4.37 -7.11 -5.81
CA GLU A 19 4.36 -7.76 -4.50
C GLU A 19 5.69 -8.45 -4.25
N ASP A 20 5.97 -8.71 -2.98
CA ASP A 20 7.02 -9.64 -2.59
C ASP A 20 6.41 -10.68 -1.64
N ASP A 21 7.23 -11.40 -0.88
CA ASP A 21 6.74 -12.44 0.01
C ASP A 21 5.94 -11.88 1.20
N ARG A 22 6.11 -10.61 1.55
CA ARG A 22 5.48 -9.98 2.73
C ARG A 22 4.53 -8.84 2.43
N PHE A 23 4.68 -8.14 1.30
CA PHE A 23 3.91 -6.94 0.98
C PHE A 23 3.27 -7.02 -0.38
N PHE A 24 2.18 -6.30 -0.53
CA PHE A 24 1.37 -6.26 -1.76
C PHE A 24 0.98 -4.82 -2.04
N SER A 25 0.98 -4.43 -3.30
CA SER A 25 0.56 -3.07 -3.68
C SER A 25 -0.41 -3.11 -4.85
N PHE A 26 -1.39 -2.23 -4.81
CA PHE A 26 -2.45 -2.17 -5.81
C PHE A 26 -3.01 -0.75 -5.91
N LEU A 27 -3.65 -0.44 -7.04
CA LEU A 27 -4.31 0.85 -7.25
C LEU A 27 -5.58 0.94 -6.40
N ASP A 28 -5.77 2.09 -5.74
CA ASP A 28 -7.01 2.36 -5.02
C ASP A 28 -8.16 2.53 -6.02
N ILE A 29 -9.28 1.85 -5.77
CA ILE A 29 -10.46 1.94 -6.65
C ILE A 29 -11.24 3.24 -6.43
N ASN A 30 -10.98 3.94 -5.32
CA ASN A 30 -11.55 5.25 -5.03
C ASN A 30 -10.41 6.25 -4.86
N PRO A 31 -9.62 6.53 -5.91
CA PRO A 31 -8.41 7.31 -5.77
C PRO A 31 -8.70 8.78 -5.53
N VAL A 32 -7.83 9.43 -4.73
CA VAL A 32 -7.87 10.90 -4.59
C VAL A 32 -7.13 11.57 -5.75
N ALA A 33 -6.32 10.81 -6.49
CA ALA A 33 -5.64 11.28 -7.69
C ALA A 33 -5.27 10.07 -8.55
N PRO A 34 -5.16 10.22 -9.87
CA PRO A 34 -4.65 9.13 -10.72
C PRO A 34 -3.29 8.65 -10.22
N GLY A 35 -3.11 7.34 -10.11
CA GLY A 35 -1.88 6.75 -9.61
C GLY A 35 -1.82 6.58 -8.10
N HIS A 36 -2.92 6.77 -7.38
CA HIS A 36 -3.02 6.51 -5.94
C HIS A 36 -2.88 5.01 -5.69
N VAL A 37 -1.83 4.62 -4.97
CA VAL A 37 -1.49 3.22 -4.69
C VAL A 37 -1.60 2.94 -3.21
N LEU A 38 -2.07 1.74 -2.86
CA LEU A 38 -2.08 1.23 -1.49
C LEU A 38 -0.99 0.17 -1.34
N VAL A 39 -0.28 0.23 -0.23
CA VAL A 39 0.73 -0.78 0.15
C VAL A 39 0.26 -1.43 1.43
N ILE A 40 0.16 -2.75 1.43
CA ILE A 40 -0.32 -3.51 2.58
C ILE A 40 0.66 -4.65 2.93
N PRO A 41 0.74 -5.03 4.22
CA PRO A 41 1.37 -6.31 4.56
C PRO A 41 0.41 -7.43 4.19
N LYS A 42 0.94 -8.57 3.74
CA LYS A 42 0.12 -9.76 3.47
C LYS A 42 -0.44 -10.34 4.75
N ARG A 43 0.34 -10.25 5.84
CA ARG A 43 -0.14 -10.62 7.19
C ARG A 43 -1.16 -9.58 7.64
N GLU A 44 -2.30 -10.03 8.13
CA GLU A 44 -3.38 -9.13 8.57
C GLU A 44 -3.03 -8.50 9.91
N VAL A 45 -2.69 -7.21 9.88
CA VAL A 45 -2.38 -6.39 11.06
C VAL A 45 -3.14 -5.09 10.91
N ASP A 46 -3.97 -4.76 11.88
CA ASP A 46 -4.83 -3.58 11.82
C ASP A 46 -4.02 -2.28 11.98
N TYR A 47 -3.17 -2.23 13.00
CA TYR A 47 -2.47 -1.02 13.40
C TYR A 47 -1.00 -1.10 12.96
N ILE A 48 -0.57 -0.16 12.12
CA ILE A 48 0.78 -0.22 11.54
C ILE A 48 1.88 -0.25 12.61
N PHE A 49 1.64 0.40 13.76
CA PHE A 49 2.64 0.43 14.83
C PHE A 49 2.68 -0.85 15.67
N ASP A 50 1.82 -1.82 15.37
CA ASP A 50 1.93 -3.17 15.93
C ASP A 50 2.86 -4.07 15.12
N LEU A 51 3.36 -3.59 13.97
CA LEU A 51 4.38 -4.33 13.22
C LEU A 51 5.70 -4.31 14.00
N GLU A 52 6.46 -5.42 13.93
CA GLU A 52 7.81 -5.45 14.47
C GLU A 52 8.69 -4.44 13.72
N ASP A 53 9.74 -3.96 14.37
CA ASP A 53 10.62 -2.93 13.81
C ASP A 53 11.15 -3.32 12.43
N GLU A 54 11.60 -4.57 12.28
CA GLU A 54 12.14 -5.05 11.01
C GLU A 54 11.07 -5.08 9.93
N GLU A 55 9.87 -5.49 10.27
CA GLU A 55 8.76 -5.57 9.32
C GLU A 55 8.30 -4.16 8.91
N LEU A 56 8.21 -3.24 9.87
CA LEU A 56 7.86 -1.84 9.59
C LEU A 56 8.91 -1.20 8.66
N ALA A 57 10.19 -1.42 8.94
CA ALA A 57 11.25 -0.90 8.09
C ALA A 57 11.19 -1.48 6.67
N ALA A 58 10.96 -2.78 6.56
CA ALA A 58 10.83 -3.45 5.26
C ALA A 58 9.64 -2.94 4.48
N MET A 59 8.52 -2.69 5.14
CA MET A 59 7.31 -2.12 4.51
C MET A 59 7.58 -0.73 3.96
N GLN A 60 8.29 0.11 4.72
CA GLN A 60 8.63 1.46 4.27
C GLN A 60 9.59 1.43 3.08
N LEU A 61 10.53 0.50 3.07
CA LEU A 61 11.44 0.35 1.93
C LEU A 61 10.70 -0.14 0.68
N PHE A 62 9.75 -1.05 0.85
CA PHE A 62 8.87 -1.49 -0.23
C PHE A 62 8.08 -0.28 -0.78
N ALA A 63 7.47 0.52 0.10
CA ALA A 63 6.72 1.70 -0.29
C ALA A 63 7.60 2.72 -1.03
N LYS A 64 8.85 2.88 -0.60
CA LYS A 64 9.80 3.79 -1.27
C LYS A 64 10.01 3.39 -2.73
N ARG A 65 10.17 2.09 -3.01
CA ARG A 65 10.34 1.62 -4.38
C ARG A 65 9.12 1.92 -5.24
N ILE A 66 7.92 1.71 -4.67
CA ILE A 66 6.67 2.01 -5.36
C ILE A 66 6.55 3.52 -5.61
N ALA A 67 6.85 4.34 -4.59
CA ALA A 67 6.77 5.79 -4.70
C ALA A 67 7.68 6.32 -5.81
N LYS A 68 8.89 5.78 -5.93
CA LYS A 68 9.81 6.15 -7.00
C LYS A 68 9.26 5.78 -8.38
N ALA A 69 8.63 4.61 -8.50
CA ALA A 69 8.00 4.19 -9.75
C ALA A 69 6.83 5.10 -10.11
N ILE A 70 6.01 5.49 -9.13
CA ILE A 70 4.91 6.44 -9.34
C ILE A 70 5.46 7.78 -9.84
N GLY A 71 6.51 8.28 -9.20
CA GLY A 71 7.13 9.55 -9.57
C GLY A 71 7.67 9.58 -11.00
N LYS A 72 8.06 8.42 -11.54
CA LYS A 72 8.49 8.31 -12.94
C LYS A 72 7.32 8.18 -13.91
N ALA A 73 6.25 7.52 -13.47
CA ALA A 73 5.12 7.18 -14.34
C ALA A 73 4.08 8.30 -14.43
N MET A 74 3.98 9.14 -13.38
CA MET A 74 2.92 10.14 -13.26
C MET A 74 3.52 11.54 -13.20
N PRO A 75 2.90 12.54 -13.89
CA PRO A 75 3.33 13.93 -13.76
C PRO A 75 2.95 14.46 -12.37
N CYS A 76 3.93 14.53 -11.47
CA CYS A 76 3.71 15.01 -10.12
C CYS A 76 4.98 15.66 -9.58
N ARG A 77 4.81 16.53 -8.59
CA ARG A 77 5.94 17.18 -7.92
C ARG A 77 6.56 16.25 -6.88
N LYS A 78 5.72 15.53 -6.15
CA LYS A 78 6.12 14.61 -5.10
C LYS A 78 5.07 13.51 -4.96
N VAL A 79 5.46 12.42 -4.34
CA VAL A 79 4.51 11.38 -3.90
C VAL A 79 4.31 11.56 -2.41
N GLY A 80 3.08 11.84 -1.99
CA GLY A 80 2.71 11.92 -0.59
C GLY A 80 2.46 10.55 0.00
N GLN A 81 2.73 10.41 1.29
CA GLN A 81 2.50 9.16 2.01
C GLN A 81 1.68 9.45 3.26
N CYS A 82 0.63 8.65 3.50
CA CYS A 82 -0.10 8.71 4.76
C CYS A 82 -0.61 7.34 5.16
N VAL A 83 -0.86 7.17 6.45
CA VAL A 83 -1.44 5.96 7.05
C VAL A 83 -2.52 6.41 8.02
N ILE A 84 -3.76 5.99 7.78
CA ILE A 84 -4.89 6.32 8.65
C ILE A 84 -5.56 5.03 9.15
N GLY A 85 -6.19 4.27 8.24
CA GLY A 85 -6.66 2.93 8.54
C GLY A 85 -7.87 2.83 9.47
N LEU A 86 -8.76 3.80 9.47
CA LEU A 86 -9.94 3.77 10.35
C LEU A 86 -11.09 2.96 9.77
N GLU A 87 -11.17 2.82 8.45
CA GLU A 87 -12.28 2.13 7.80
C GLU A 87 -12.01 0.63 7.63
N VAL A 88 -10.81 0.28 7.15
CA VAL A 88 -10.42 -1.12 6.93
C VAL A 88 -9.41 -1.51 8.01
N PRO A 89 -9.71 -2.52 8.85
CA PRO A 89 -8.79 -2.92 9.93
C PRO A 89 -7.62 -3.75 9.42
N HIS A 90 -6.87 -3.19 8.50
CA HIS A 90 -5.69 -3.79 7.88
C HIS A 90 -4.76 -2.63 7.52
N ALA A 91 -3.60 -2.57 8.14
CA ALA A 91 -2.66 -1.47 7.97
C ALA A 91 -2.35 -1.25 6.48
N HIS A 92 -2.39 0.00 6.05
CA HIS A 92 -2.10 0.33 4.66
C HIS A 92 -1.49 1.71 4.54
N ILE A 93 -0.46 1.79 3.71
CA ILE A 93 0.19 3.05 3.34
C ILE A 93 -0.47 3.55 2.06
N HIS A 94 -0.94 4.79 2.09
CA HIS A 94 -1.40 5.48 0.89
C HIS A 94 -0.23 6.20 0.24
N LEU A 95 -0.02 5.98 -1.06
CA LEU A 95 0.96 6.72 -1.85
C LEU A 95 0.20 7.48 -2.94
N VAL A 96 0.29 8.82 -2.89
CA VAL A 96 -0.53 9.69 -3.75
C VAL A 96 0.36 10.66 -4.51
N PRO A 97 0.33 10.64 -5.87
CA PRO A 97 1.05 11.64 -6.65
C PRO A 97 0.40 13.01 -6.45
N MET A 98 1.22 14.02 -6.18
CA MET A 98 0.73 15.35 -5.84
C MET A 98 1.37 16.45 -6.68
#